data_9021094048399a1f301699fb9a2b22bb
#
_entry.id   9021094048399a1f301699fb9a2b22bb
#
_cell.length_a   1.000
_cell.length_b   1.000
_cell.length_c   1.000
_cell.angle_alpha   90.00
_cell.angle_beta   90.00
_cell.angle_gamma   90.00
#
_symmetry.space_group_name_H-M   'P 1'
#
loop_
_entity.id
_entity.type
_entity.pdbx_description
1 polymer ?
#
loop_
_entity_poly.entity_id
_entity_poly.type
_entity_poly.pdbx_seq_one_letter_code
_entity_poly.pdbx_strand_id
1 'polypeptide(L)'
;MRLSFPEEKVTTEYLKCLLETPDEDPQLWTVGDRRTALWWIFINSRADTMYTTSYQCPHCGETHYHDFDLRNLDQMIDILDVEPFLNVSVPVAGEPTEWHLHPLDGRAMEYLEMFRANLPPDTPETKEAYAQALIDLRVREFAGYCSLLAADETDFFASIEQRIELIRSMDISAEFPALAGYVATMQAGTAHGLPIETENGLSLLKTPSHTCTADKYKEVAPVNRPKTSLLVPFWCMQLIPDMGSNWLADVSAFPVSWWWSAHK
;
A
#
# COMPACT_ATOMS: atom_id res chain seq x y z
N MET A 1 -2.78 -0.43 -25.57
CA MET A 1 -3.92 -0.56 -24.66
C MET A 1 -3.56 -1.64 -23.64
N ARG A 2 -2.98 -1.26 -22.50
CA ARG A 2 -2.77 -2.20 -21.39
C ARG A 2 -4.15 -2.42 -20.78
N LEU A 3 -4.68 -3.62 -20.90
CA LEU A 3 -5.76 -4.06 -20.03
C LEU A 3 -5.18 -4.00 -18.62
N SER A 4 -5.53 -2.99 -17.85
CA SER A 4 -5.21 -2.96 -16.42
C SER A 4 -6.04 -4.07 -15.78
N PHE A 5 -5.40 -5.20 -15.51
CA PHE A 5 -5.98 -6.20 -14.63
C PHE A 5 -6.21 -5.53 -13.27
N PRO A 6 -7.36 -5.77 -12.62
CA PRO A 6 -7.61 -5.27 -11.27
C PRO A 6 -6.71 -6.05 -10.29
N GLU A 7 -5.50 -5.53 -10.07
CA GLU A 7 -4.46 -6.19 -9.24
C GLU A 7 -4.93 -6.42 -7.81
N GLU A 8 -5.64 -5.44 -7.24
CA GLU A 8 -6.11 -5.54 -5.84
C GLU A 8 -7.20 -6.59 -5.68
N LYS A 9 -8.12 -6.69 -6.64
CA LYS A 9 -9.13 -7.75 -6.64
C LYS A 9 -8.51 -9.13 -6.81
N VAL A 10 -7.56 -9.28 -7.74
CA VAL A 10 -6.82 -10.53 -7.91
C VAL A 10 -6.06 -10.90 -6.65
N THR A 11 -5.45 -9.92 -5.96
CA THR A 11 -4.80 -10.11 -4.67
C THR A 11 -5.77 -10.66 -3.63
N THR A 12 -6.96 -10.06 -3.51
CA THR A 12 -8.01 -10.53 -2.58
C THR A 12 -8.37 -11.99 -2.85
N GLU A 13 -8.69 -12.32 -4.12
CA GLU A 13 -9.08 -13.69 -4.49
C GLU A 13 -7.93 -14.69 -4.27
N TYR A 14 -6.69 -14.30 -4.60
CA TYR A 14 -5.52 -15.15 -4.36
C TYR A 14 -5.32 -15.44 -2.87
N LEU A 15 -5.37 -14.42 -2.02
CA LEU A 15 -5.25 -14.60 -0.57
C LEU A 15 -6.41 -15.44 -0.01
N LYS A 16 -7.66 -15.21 -0.45
CA LYS A 16 -8.83 -16.03 -0.06
C LYS A 16 -8.63 -17.51 -0.37
N CYS A 17 -8.08 -17.83 -1.54
CA CYS A 17 -7.81 -19.20 -1.93
C CYS A 17 -6.77 -19.91 -1.05
N LEU A 18 -5.92 -19.17 -0.35
CA LEU A 18 -4.85 -19.72 0.49
C LEU A 18 -5.23 -19.80 1.98
N LEU A 19 -6.35 -19.23 2.37
CA LEU A 19 -6.84 -19.28 3.75
C LEU A 19 -7.50 -20.63 4.07
N GLU A 20 -7.15 -21.18 5.22
CA GLU A 20 -7.82 -22.36 5.77
C GLU A 20 -9.13 -22.01 6.48
N THR A 21 -9.27 -20.78 6.95
CA THR A 21 -10.42 -20.26 7.67
C THR A 21 -11.36 -19.53 6.71
N PRO A 22 -12.54 -20.09 6.41
CA PRO A 22 -13.49 -19.47 5.47
C PRO A 22 -14.10 -18.17 5.98
N ASP A 23 -14.00 -17.91 7.29
CA ASP A 23 -14.58 -16.72 7.95
C ASP A 23 -13.65 -15.49 7.90
N GLU A 24 -12.38 -15.67 7.51
CA GLU A 24 -11.44 -14.56 7.30
C GLU A 24 -11.57 -13.98 5.90
N ASP A 25 -11.75 -12.66 5.81
CA ASP A 25 -11.79 -11.95 4.53
C ASP A 25 -10.56 -11.06 4.33
N PRO A 26 -9.62 -11.43 3.44
CA PRO A 26 -8.45 -10.62 3.14
C PRO A 26 -8.77 -9.23 2.57
N GLN A 27 -10.00 -9.01 2.15
CA GLN A 27 -10.46 -7.68 1.73
C GLN A 27 -10.51 -6.70 2.91
N LEU A 28 -10.68 -7.22 4.14
CA LEU A 28 -10.69 -6.42 5.38
C LEU A 28 -9.30 -6.25 5.99
N TRP A 29 -8.28 -6.96 5.48
CA TRP A 29 -6.92 -6.82 5.98
C TRP A 29 -6.32 -5.48 5.54
N THR A 30 -5.46 -4.93 6.39
CA THR A 30 -4.71 -3.73 6.04
C THR A 30 -3.81 -3.93 4.83
N VAL A 31 -3.45 -2.85 4.15
CA VAL A 31 -2.46 -2.92 3.05
C VAL A 31 -1.16 -3.54 3.53
N GLY A 32 -0.70 -3.19 4.74
CA GLY A 32 0.50 -3.76 5.36
C GLY A 32 0.42 -5.28 5.45
N ASP A 33 -0.67 -5.82 6.01
CA ASP A 33 -0.88 -7.27 6.15
C ASP A 33 -0.94 -7.97 4.79
N ARG A 34 -1.74 -7.43 3.86
CA ARG A 34 -1.90 -7.99 2.51
C ARG A 34 -0.55 -8.10 1.77
N ARG A 35 0.26 -7.05 1.81
CA ARG A 35 1.56 -7.02 1.14
C ARG A 35 2.58 -7.92 1.82
N THR A 36 2.56 -7.97 3.15
CA THR A 36 3.41 -8.85 3.94
C THR A 36 3.07 -10.32 3.67
N ALA A 37 1.78 -10.66 3.61
CA ALA A 37 1.33 -12.00 3.27
C ALA A 37 1.79 -12.42 1.86
N LEU A 38 1.58 -11.57 0.84
CA LEU A 38 2.05 -11.85 -0.52
C LEU A 38 3.55 -12.05 -0.60
N TRP A 39 4.32 -11.17 0.02
CA TRP A 39 5.76 -11.25 0.09
C TRP A 39 6.21 -12.57 0.75
N TRP A 40 5.62 -12.90 1.89
CA TRP A 40 5.96 -14.10 2.64
C TRP A 40 5.67 -15.38 1.82
N ILE A 41 4.53 -15.44 1.16
CA ILE A 41 4.17 -16.55 0.25
C ILE A 41 5.21 -16.64 -0.87
N PHE A 42 5.56 -15.51 -1.49
CA PHE A 42 6.50 -15.46 -2.59
C PHE A 42 7.88 -15.98 -2.20
N ILE A 43 8.48 -15.47 -1.13
CA ILE A 43 9.85 -15.86 -0.72
C ILE A 43 9.95 -17.32 -0.27
N ASN A 44 8.83 -17.92 0.17
CA ASN A 44 8.78 -19.31 0.59
C ASN A 44 8.37 -20.28 -0.52
N SER A 45 7.79 -19.81 -1.60
CA SER A 45 7.36 -20.63 -2.73
C SER A 45 8.35 -20.60 -3.91
N ARG A 46 9.32 -19.69 -3.93
CA ARG A 46 10.26 -19.51 -5.03
C ARG A 46 11.73 -19.67 -4.61
N ALA A 47 12.51 -20.26 -5.52
CA ALA A 47 13.96 -20.40 -5.33
C ALA A 47 14.70 -19.10 -5.60
N ASP A 48 14.25 -18.32 -6.60
CA ASP A 48 14.83 -17.01 -6.95
C ASP A 48 13.95 -15.89 -6.37
N THR A 49 14.55 -15.10 -5.50
CA THR A 49 13.92 -13.97 -4.81
C THR A 49 14.73 -12.68 -4.99
N MET A 50 15.66 -12.68 -5.96
CA MET A 50 16.44 -11.48 -6.28
C MET A 50 15.58 -10.44 -6.99
N TYR A 51 15.66 -9.20 -6.53
CA TYR A 51 15.02 -8.04 -7.13
C TYR A 51 16.08 -7.04 -7.57
N THR A 52 15.99 -6.62 -8.83
CA THR A 52 16.90 -5.61 -9.42
C THR A 52 16.12 -4.37 -9.81
N THR A 53 16.57 -3.22 -9.36
CA THR A 53 16.04 -1.92 -9.80
C THR A 53 17.18 -0.99 -10.20
N SER A 54 16.93 -0.11 -11.17
CA SER A 54 17.88 0.93 -11.56
C SER A 54 17.37 2.30 -11.12
N TYR A 55 18.27 3.17 -10.70
CA TYR A 55 17.92 4.52 -10.26
C TYR A 55 19.04 5.52 -10.58
N GLN A 56 18.67 6.79 -10.72
CA GLN A 56 19.64 7.88 -10.81
C GLN A 56 20.05 8.29 -9.39
N CYS A 57 21.33 8.09 -9.06
CA CYS A 57 21.84 8.34 -7.72
C CYS A 57 21.85 9.86 -7.40
N PRO A 58 21.20 10.31 -6.30
CA PRO A 58 21.19 11.72 -5.94
C PRO A 58 22.55 12.26 -5.51
N HIS A 59 23.50 11.36 -5.19
CA HIS A 59 24.83 11.74 -4.71
C HIS A 59 25.88 11.91 -5.82
N CYS A 60 25.76 11.15 -6.91
CA CYS A 60 26.74 11.22 -8.01
C CYS A 60 26.12 11.63 -9.34
N GLY A 61 24.80 11.49 -9.51
CA GLY A 61 24.10 11.76 -10.77
C GLY A 61 24.18 10.63 -11.79
N GLU A 62 24.87 9.52 -11.46
CA GLU A 62 25.01 8.36 -12.35
C GLU A 62 23.87 7.37 -12.12
N THR A 63 23.58 6.54 -13.14
CA THR A 63 22.64 5.42 -12.99
C THR A 63 23.32 4.28 -12.25
N HIS A 64 22.70 3.83 -11.15
CA HIS A 64 23.11 2.65 -10.41
C HIS A 64 22.06 1.55 -10.53
N TYR A 65 22.51 0.31 -10.34
CA TYR A 65 21.66 -0.87 -10.19
C TYR A 65 21.70 -1.30 -8.73
N HIS A 66 20.54 -1.55 -8.16
CA HIS A 66 20.40 -2.05 -6.80
C HIS A 66 19.80 -3.44 -6.86
N ASP A 67 20.65 -4.42 -6.57
CA ASP A 67 20.26 -5.83 -6.47
C ASP A 67 20.11 -6.17 -4.98
N PHE A 68 18.97 -6.72 -4.59
CA PHE A 68 18.76 -7.21 -3.23
C PHE A 68 17.85 -8.44 -3.22
N ASP A 69 18.09 -9.30 -2.27
CA ASP A 69 17.22 -10.44 -2.01
C ASP A 69 15.99 -9.97 -1.23
N LEU A 70 14.79 -10.25 -1.74
CA LEU A 70 13.54 -9.92 -1.07
C LEU A 70 13.42 -10.58 0.33
N ARG A 71 14.14 -11.67 0.59
CA ARG A 71 14.24 -12.28 1.94
C ARG A 71 14.82 -11.31 2.97
N ASN A 72 15.69 -10.40 2.56
CA ASN A 72 16.31 -9.42 3.46
C ASN A 72 15.32 -8.36 3.98
N LEU A 73 14.11 -8.28 3.41
CA LEU A 73 13.05 -7.43 3.93
C LEU A 73 12.51 -7.90 5.28
N ASP A 74 12.73 -9.16 5.66
CA ASP A 74 12.41 -9.70 6.97
C ASP A 74 12.93 -8.81 8.12
N GLN A 75 14.13 -8.24 7.97
CA GLN A 75 14.74 -7.33 8.93
C GLN A 75 14.10 -5.93 8.98
N MET A 76 13.19 -5.63 8.06
CA MET A 76 12.53 -4.35 7.93
C MET A 76 11.03 -4.42 8.26
N ILE A 77 10.55 -5.61 8.66
CA ILE A 77 9.15 -5.81 9.03
C ILE A 77 8.94 -5.25 10.44
N ASP A 78 7.98 -4.36 10.56
CA ASP A 78 7.49 -3.87 11.84
C ASP A 78 6.27 -4.69 12.28
N ILE A 79 6.25 -5.07 13.57
CA ILE A 79 5.14 -5.77 14.20
C ILE A 79 4.38 -4.78 15.07
N LEU A 80 3.07 -4.75 14.92
CA LEU A 80 2.21 -3.87 15.69
C LEU A 80 1.62 -4.64 16.88
N ASP A 81 1.84 -4.12 18.09
CA ASP A 81 1.33 -4.72 19.35
C ASP A 81 -0.06 -4.18 19.77
N VAL A 82 -0.62 -3.26 18.99
CA VAL A 82 -1.90 -2.60 19.26
C VAL A 82 -2.80 -2.68 18.04
N GLU A 83 -4.12 -2.54 18.25
CA GLU A 83 -5.03 -2.48 17.11
C GLU A 83 -4.77 -1.24 16.23
N PRO A 84 -4.79 -1.38 14.90
CA PRO A 84 -4.36 -0.32 13.99
C PRO A 84 -5.45 0.72 13.74
N PHE A 85 -5.93 1.40 14.78
CA PHE A 85 -6.91 2.48 14.61
C PHE A 85 -6.74 3.60 15.64
N LEU A 86 -7.35 4.76 15.35
CA LEU A 86 -7.43 5.90 16.24
C LEU A 86 -8.84 6.50 16.15
N ASN A 87 -9.52 6.65 17.29
CA ASN A 87 -10.82 7.35 17.36
C ASN A 87 -10.61 8.81 17.74
N VAL A 88 -11.20 9.72 16.98
CA VAL A 88 -11.06 11.18 17.19
C VAL A 88 -12.38 11.89 16.94
N SER A 89 -12.58 13.02 17.62
CA SER A 89 -13.70 13.94 17.39
C SER A 89 -13.18 15.17 16.62
N VAL A 90 -13.63 15.33 15.38
CA VAL A 90 -13.29 16.51 14.55
C VAL A 90 -14.57 17.01 13.92
N PRO A 91 -14.95 18.29 14.09
CA PRO A 91 -16.19 18.81 13.55
C PRO A 91 -16.19 18.84 12.02
N VAL A 92 -17.39 18.77 11.44
CA VAL A 92 -17.65 18.95 10.02
C VAL A 92 -18.67 20.08 9.88
N ALA A 93 -18.33 21.17 9.22
CA ALA A 93 -19.15 22.37 9.12
C ALA A 93 -19.65 22.87 10.50
N GLY A 94 -18.81 22.74 11.54
CA GLY A 94 -19.10 23.14 12.90
C GLY A 94 -19.87 22.11 13.74
N GLU A 95 -20.34 21.00 13.15
CA GLU A 95 -21.06 19.95 13.88
C GLU A 95 -20.09 18.84 14.36
N PRO A 96 -20.11 18.45 15.65
CA PRO A 96 -19.25 17.41 16.18
C PRO A 96 -19.43 16.09 15.43
N THR A 97 -18.32 15.53 14.93
CA THR A 97 -18.32 14.28 14.18
C THR A 97 -17.26 13.34 14.74
N GLU A 98 -17.65 12.11 15.05
CA GLU A 98 -16.76 11.08 15.56
C GLU A 98 -16.21 10.25 14.41
N TRP A 99 -14.89 10.24 14.29
CA TRP A 99 -14.14 9.54 13.25
C TRP A 99 -13.43 8.32 13.83
N HIS A 100 -13.46 7.23 13.07
CA HIS A 100 -12.63 6.06 13.28
C HIS A 100 -11.59 6.03 12.17
N LEU A 101 -10.32 6.29 12.51
CA LEU A 101 -9.20 6.36 11.57
C LEU A 101 -8.45 5.04 11.57
N HIS A 102 -8.17 4.48 10.42
CA HIS A 102 -7.53 3.17 10.26
C HIS A 102 -6.66 3.14 8.98
N PRO A 103 -5.66 2.25 8.86
CA PRO A 103 -4.95 2.02 7.60
C PRO A 103 -5.92 1.65 6.47
N LEU A 104 -5.51 1.89 5.22
CA LEU A 104 -6.25 1.40 4.07
C LEU A 104 -6.36 -0.12 4.13
N ASP A 105 -7.55 -0.64 3.81
CA ASP A 105 -7.82 -2.07 3.66
C ASP A 105 -7.94 -2.46 2.17
N GLY A 106 -8.18 -3.73 1.90
CA GLY A 106 -8.34 -4.23 0.54
C GLY A 106 -9.52 -3.59 -0.21
N ARG A 107 -10.62 -3.25 0.49
CA ARG A 107 -11.79 -2.56 -0.12
C ARG A 107 -11.40 -1.18 -0.62
N ALA A 108 -10.69 -0.42 0.21
CA ALA A 108 -10.19 0.90 -0.15
C ALA A 108 -9.20 0.82 -1.32
N MET A 109 -8.31 -0.18 -1.34
CA MET A 109 -7.35 -0.36 -2.43
C MET A 109 -8.02 -0.74 -3.75
N GLU A 110 -9.00 -1.65 -3.74
CA GLU A 110 -9.79 -2.00 -4.93
C GLU A 110 -10.55 -0.78 -5.49
N TYR A 111 -11.13 0.03 -4.57
CA TYR A 111 -11.81 1.27 -4.93
C TYR A 111 -10.84 2.28 -5.58
N LEU A 112 -9.68 2.52 -4.97
CA LEU A 112 -8.68 3.46 -5.49
C LEU A 112 -8.11 3.00 -6.84
N GLU A 113 -7.91 1.70 -7.02
CA GLU A 113 -7.44 1.12 -8.28
C GLU A 113 -8.39 1.44 -9.45
N MET A 114 -9.71 1.37 -9.22
CA MET A 114 -10.70 1.71 -10.25
C MET A 114 -10.56 3.17 -10.71
N PHE A 115 -10.37 4.11 -9.77
CA PHE A 115 -10.21 5.53 -10.12
C PHE A 115 -8.84 5.80 -10.76
N ARG A 116 -7.78 5.18 -10.26
CA ARG A 116 -6.44 5.29 -10.86
C ARG A 116 -6.40 4.78 -12.29
N ALA A 117 -7.09 3.68 -12.60
CA ALA A 117 -7.16 3.13 -13.95
C ALA A 117 -7.85 4.06 -14.96
N ASN A 118 -8.69 4.98 -14.46
CA ASN A 118 -9.43 5.94 -15.27
C ASN A 118 -8.79 7.34 -15.30
N LEU A 119 -7.57 7.52 -14.74
CA LEU A 119 -6.87 8.79 -14.84
C LEU A 119 -6.62 9.14 -16.32
N PRO A 120 -6.87 10.40 -16.72
CA PRO A 120 -6.46 10.88 -18.04
C PRO A 120 -4.95 10.70 -18.24
N PRO A 121 -4.45 10.54 -19.46
CA PRO A 121 -3.01 10.51 -19.70
C PRO A 121 -2.37 11.85 -19.32
N ASP A 122 -1.17 11.83 -18.75
CA ASP A 122 -0.40 13.04 -18.44
C ASP A 122 0.31 13.54 -19.72
N THR A 123 -0.43 14.34 -20.50
CA THR A 123 0.07 15.00 -21.70
C THR A 123 -0.17 16.51 -21.61
N PRO A 124 0.51 17.33 -22.41
CA PRO A 124 0.27 18.78 -22.44
C PRO A 124 -1.21 19.15 -22.64
N GLU A 125 -1.93 18.36 -23.46
CA GLU A 125 -3.34 18.62 -23.82
C GLU A 125 -4.31 18.23 -22.68
N THR A 126 -3.95 17.29 -21.84
CA THR A 126 -4.81 16.77 -20.77
C THR A 126 -4.30 17.12 -19.36
N LYS A 127 -3.25 17.91 -19.26
CA LYS A 127 -2.55 18.22 -18.01
C LYS A 127 -3.48 18.74 -16.90
N GLU A 128 -4.43 19.62 -17.24
CA GLU A 128 -5.38 20.16 -16.27
C GLU A 128 -6.37 19.09 -15.79
N ALA A 129 -6.92 18.31 -16.72
CA ALA A 129 -7.82 17.20 -16.40
C ALA A 129 -7.11 16.11 -15.57
N TYR A 130 -5.84 15.80 -15.89
CA TYR A 130 -5.01 14.89 -15.10
C TYR A 130 -4.78 15.40 -13.69
N ALA A 131 -4.41 16.68 -13.55
CA ALA A 131 -4.17 17.28 -12.22
C ALA A 131 -5.45 17.27 -11.36
N GLN A 132 -6.61 17.60 -11.95
CA GLN A 132 -7.88 17.55 -11.23
C GLN A 132 -8.27 16.13 -10.83
N ALA A 133 -8.11 15.14 -11.71
CA ALA A 133 -8.38 13.75 -11.41
C ALA A 133 -7.45 13.19 -10.34
N LEU A 134 -6.18 13.65 -10.31
CA LEU A 134 -5.22 13.28 -9.26
C LEU A 134 -5.59 13.86 -7.90
N ILE A 135 -6.07 15.11 -7.85
CA ILE A 135 -6.59 15.73 -6.62
C ILE A 135 -7.79 14.92 -6.10
N ASP A 136 -8.71 14.56 -6.98
CA ASP A 136 -9.88 13.76 -6.63
C ASP A 136 -9.48 12.37 -6.09
N LEU A 137 -8.50 11.72 -6.72
CA LEU A 137 -7.95 10.45 -6.25
C LEU A 137 -7.34 10.57 -4.84
N ARG A 138 -6.63 11.68 -4.54
CA ARG A 138 -6.06 11.92 -3.21
C ARG A 138 -7.14 12.14 -2.14
N VAL A 139 -8.23 12.81 -2.48
CA VAL A 139 -9.37 12.96 -1.56
C VAL A 139 -10.00 11.60 -1.27
N ARG A 140 -10.13 10.73 -2.27
CA ARG A 140 -10.64 9.36 -2.12
C ARG A 140 -9.71 8.50 -1.26
N GLU A 141 -8.42 8.59 -1.48
CA GLU A 141 -7.41 7.91 -0.65
C GLU A 141 -7.50 8.39 0.81
N PHE A 142 -7.60 9.69 1.03
CA PHE A 142 -7.77 10.26 2.37
C PHE A 142 -9.05 9.75 3.04
N ALA A 143 -10.18 9.72 2.31
CA ALA A 143 -11.44 9.17 2.80
C ALA A 143 -11.37 7.67 3.12
N GLY A 144 -10.46 6.94 2.45
CA GLY A 144 -10.19 5.54 2.74
C GLY A 144 -9.56 5.28 4.10
N TYR A 145 -8.85 6.26 4.66
CA TYR A 145 -8.32 6.19 6.03
C TYR A 145 -9.36 6.53 7.11
N CYS A 146 -10.55 6.97 6.73
CA CYS A 146 -11.54 7.51 7.63
C CYS A 146 -12.85 6.69 7.57
N SER A 147 -13.39 6.33 8.72
CA SER A 147 -14.74 5.80 8.87
C SER A 147 -15.52 6.63 9.88
N LEU A 148 -16.84 6.61 9.84
CA LEU A 148 -17.67 7.22 10.87
C LEU A 148 -17.94 6.18 11.96
N LEU A 149 -17.67 6.51 13.21
CA LEU A 149 -17.77 5.57 14.33
C LEU A 149 -19.18 4.96 14.51
N ALA A 150 -20.23 5.67 14.10
CA ALA A 150 -21.63 5.23 14.23
C ALA A 150 -22.23 4.72 12.90
N ALA A 151 -21.48 4.63 11.81
CA ALA A 151 -22.01 4.23 10.52
C ALA A 151 -22.01 2.70 10.35
N ASP A 152 -23.07 2.18 9.76
CA ASP A 152 -23.09 0.80 9.24
C ASP A 152 -22.36 0.78 7.88
N GLU A 153 -21.22 0.12 7.82
CA GLU A 153 -20.37 0.02 6.62
C GLU A 153 -20.66 -1.23 5.77
N THR A 154 -21.88 -1.74 5.82
CA THR A 154 -22.29 -2.89 4.97
C THR A 154 -22.15 -2.60 3.47
N ASP A 155 -22.36 -1.32 3.05
CA ASP A 155 -22.05 -0.85 1.71
C ASP A 155 -20.84 0.09 1.75
N PHE A 156 -19.66 -0.47 1.50
CA PHE A 156 -18.41 0.30 1.50
C PHE A 156 -18.42 1.45 0.49
N PHE A 157 -18.97 1.23 -0.73
CA PHE A 157 -18.97 2.27 -1.76
C PHE A 157 -19.86 3.46 -1.39
N ALA A 158 -21.06 3.21 -0.86
CA ALA A 158 -21.93 4.28 -0.37
C ALA A 158 -21.30 5.02 0.81
N SER A 159 -20.68 4.29 1.72
CA SER A 159 -20.03 4.85 2.92
C SER A 159 -18.83 5.73 2.57
N ILE A 160 -17.97 5.34 1.62
CA ILE A 160 -16.81 6.15 1.23
C ILE A 160 -17.22 7.41 0.47
N GLU A 161 -18.25 7.37 -0.39
CA GLU A 161 -18.76 8.57 -1.06
C GLU A 161 -19.36 9.55 -0.02
N GLN A 162 -20.07 9.08 0.98
CA GLN A 162 -20.55 9.91 2.08
C GLN A 162 -19.40 10.61 2.81
N ARG A 163 -18.32 9.87 3.13
CA ARG A 163 -17.11 10.42 3.77
C ARG A 163 -16.45 11.49 2.92
N ILE A 164 -16.37 11.28 1.60
CA ILE A 164 -15.81 12.25 0.65
C ILE A 164 -16.63 13.55 0.69
N GLU A 165 -17.95 13.48 0.69
CA GLU A 165 -18.80 14.68 0.78
C GLU A 165 -18.63 15.42 2.12
N LEU A 166 -18.52 14.69 3.24
CA LEU A 166 -18.22 15.28 4.54
C LEU A 166 -16.85 15.98 4.54
N ILE A 167 -15.81 15.34 4.03
CA ILE A 167 -14.46 15.91 3.94
C ILE A 167 -14.45 17.17 3.07
N ARG A 168 -15.18 17.17 1.94
CA ARG A 168 -15.31 18.34 1.06
C ARG A 168 -16.07 19.51 1.68
N SER A 169 -16.94 19.25 2.66
CA SER A 169 -17.70 20.26 3.38
C SER A 169 -16.93 20.89 4.55
N MET A 170 -15.78 20.33 4.93
CA MET A 170 -14.95 20.82 6.02
C MET A 170 -14.36 22.21 5.75
N ASP A 171 -14.20 23.02 6.80
CA ASP A 171 -13.40 24.23 6.74
C ASP A 171 -11.94 23.89 6.46
N ILE A 172 -11.43 24.43 5.34
CA ILE A 172 -10.07 24.18 4.85
C ILE A 172 -8.98 24.78 5.74
N SER A 173 -9.33 25.76 6.59
CA SER A 173 -8.39 26.46 7.46
C SER A 173 -8.25 25.84 8.86
N ALA A 174 -9.23 25.07 9.30
CA ALA A 174 -9.28 24.53 10.66
C ALA A 174 -9.64 23.04 10.72
N GLU A 175 -10.80 22.63 10.19
CA GLU A 175 -11.34 21.28 10.35
C GLU A 175 -10.53 20.24 9.56
N PHE A 176 -10.32 20.49 8.27
CA PHE A 176 -9.56 19.56 7.42
C PHE A 176 -8.10 19.40 7.89
N PRO A 177 -7.33 20.45 8.22
CA PRO A 177 -5.97 20.30 8.77
C PRO A 177 -5.94 19.50 10.07
N ALA A 178 -6.94 19.66 10.95
CA ALA A 178 -7.04 18.90 12.19
C ALA A 178 -7.22 17.38 11.89
N LEU A 179 -8.17 17.04 11.03
CA LEU A 179 -8.40 15.64 10.63
C LEU A 179 -7.15 15.07 9.93
N ALA A 180 -6.52 15.81 9.04
CA ALA A 180 -5.31 15.41 8.34
C ALA A 180 -4.14 15.14 9.32
N GLY A 181 -4.01 15.96 10.36
CA GLY A 181 -3.03 15.76 11.42
C GLY A 181 -3.27 14.44 12.19
N TYR A 182 -4.52 14.10 12.48
CA TYR A 182 -4.86 12.83 13.12
C TYR A 182 -4.63 11.64 12.20
N VAL A 183 -4.97 11.74 10.91
CA VAL A 183 -4.67 10.69 9.92
C VAL A 183 -3.17 10.45 9.84
N ALA A 184 -2.34 11.50 9.76
CA ALA A 184 -0.90 11.38 9.76
C ALA A 184 -0.36 10.73 11.06
N THR A 185 -0.94 11.07 12.22
CA THR A 185 -0.60 10.47 13.51
C THR A 185 -0.96 8.99 13.53
N MET A 186 -2.14 8.63 13.05
CA MET A 186 -2.58 7.23 12.94
C MET A 186 -1.63 6.46 12.02
N GLN A 187 -1.35 6.96 10.81
CA GLN A 187 -0.44 6.30 9.86
C GLN A 187 0.95 6.05 10.47
N ALA A 188 1.51 7.05 11.17
CA ALA A 188 2.81 6.90 11.82
C ALA A 188 2.78 5.90 12.99
N GLY A 189 1.68 5.87 13.75
CA GLY A 189 1.52 4.99 14.92
C GLY A 189 1.08 3.57 14.60
N THR A 190 0.56 3.33 13.39
CA THR A 190 0.03 2.02 12.98
C THR A 190 0.79 1.40 11.80
N ALA A 191 1.95 1.97 11.44
CA ALA A 191 2.82 1.38 10.44
C ALA A 191 3.26 -0.02 10.89
N HIS A 192 3.03 -1.04 10.05
CA HIS A 192 3.35 -2.43 10.34
C HIS A 192 3.54 -3.23 9.05
N GLY A 193 4.09 -4.44 9.21
CA GLY A 193 4.42 -5.31 8.07
C GLY A 193 5.62 -4.81 7.28
N LEU A 194 5.63 -5.03 5.99
CA LEU A 194 6.66 -4.52 5.09
C LEU A 194 6.68 -2.98 5.11
N PRO A 195 7.85 -2.35 4.91
CA PRO A 195 7.98 -0.89 4.84
C PRO A 195 7.39 -0.37 3.53
N ILE A 196 6.06 -0.28 3.49
CA ILE A 196 5.29 0.15 2.32
C ILE A 196 4.59 1.47 2.63
N GLU A 197 4.74 2.41 1.70
CA GLU A 197 3.99 3.66 1.68
C GLU A 197 2.92 3.58 0.59
N THR A 198 1.75 4.14 0.83
CA THR A 198 0.71 4.25 -0.20
C THR A 198 0.63 5.69 -0.67
N GLU A 199 0.73 5.90 -1.97
CA GLU A 199 0.60 7.21 -2.59
C GLU A 199 -0.27 7.10 -3.86
N ASN A 200 -1.36 7.87 -3.92
CA ASN A 200 -2.31 7.87 -5.03
C ASN A 200 -2.83 6.46 -5.37
N GLY A 201 -3.11 5.65 -4.35
CA GLY A 201 -3.53 4.26 -4.50
C GLY A 201 -2.46 3.32 -5.06
N LEU A 202 -1.19 3.72 -5.06
CA LEU A 202 -0.05 2.89 -5.45
C LEU A 202 0.76 2.52 -4.21
N SER A 203 1.05 1.25 -4.03
CA SER A 203 1.96 0.78 -2.98
C SER A 203 3.41 0.96 -3.43
N LEU A 204 4.21 1.59 -2.58
CA LEU A 204 5.64 1.85 -2.79
C LEU A 204 6.44 1.14 -1.70
N LEU A 205 7.28 0.19 -2.08
CA LEU A 205 8.16 -0.54 -1.17
C LEU A 205 9.45 0.26 -0.95
N LYS A 206 9.81 0.49 0.30
CA LYS A 206 11.11 1.05 0.66
C LYS A 206 12.17 -0.05 0.61
N THR A 207 13.17 0.14 -0.26
CA THR A 207 14.26 -0.85 -0.40
C THR A 207 15.26 -0.75 0.74
N PRO A 208 16.02 -1.84 1.01
CA PRO A 208 17.23 -1.75 1.81
C PRO A 208 18.17 -0.66 1.29
N SER A 209 18.98 -0.07 2.18
CA SER A 209 19.91 1.00 1.79
C SER A 209 20.97 0.49 0.82
N HIS A 210 21.11 1.16 -0.31
CA HIS A 210 22.17 0.93 -1.30
C HIS A 210 23.27 1.96 -1.17
N THR A 211 24.53 1.49 -1.17
CA THR A 211 25.71 2.35 -1.05
C THR A 211 26.14 2.85 -2.43
N CYS A 212 26.40 4.14 -2.54
CA CYS A 212 26.91 4.72 -3.79
C CYS A 212 28.29 4.13 -4.15
N THR A 213 28.39 3.56 -5.35
CA THR A 213 29.60 2.88 -5.86
C THR A 213 30.39 3.73 -6.85
N ALA A 214 30.03 5.01 -7.05
CA ALA A 214 30.71 5.90 -7.97
C ALA A 214 32.21 6.05 -7.67
N ASP A 215 33.01 6.24 -8.71
CA ASP A 215 34.48 6.32 -8.63
C ASP A 215 34.97 7.37 -7.64
N LYS A 216 34.28 8.51 -7.55
CA LYS A 216 34.62 9.58 -6.58
C LYS A 216 34.53 9.18 -5.11
N TYR A 217 33.86 8.05 -4.80
CA TYR A 217 33.76 7.52 -3.45
C TYR A 217 34.60 6.25 -3.22
N LYS A 218 35.40 5.80 -4.19
CA LYS A 218 36.20 4.55 -4.07
C LYS A 218 37.19 4.60 -2.91
N GLU A 219 37.78 5.79 -2.65
CA GLU A 219 38.73 5.98 -1.55
C GLU A 219 38.04 6.21 -0.17
N VAL A 220 36.74 6.42 -0.17
CA VAL A 220 35.96 6.57 1.07
C VAL A 220 35.65 5.20 1.64
N ALA A 221 35.89 5.02 2.93
CA ALA A 221 35.54 3.76 3.62
C ALA A 221 34.05 3.43 3.39
N PRO A 222 33.67 2.16 3.12
CA PRO A 222 32.29 1.78 2.78
C PRO A 222 31.23 2.27 3.77
N VAL A 223 31.55 2.32 5.06
CA VAL A 223 30.65 2.79 6.12
C VAL A 223 30.30 4.29 5.99
N ASN A 224 31.20 5.08 5.41
CA ASN A 224 31.07 6.53 5.25
C ASN A 224 30.58 6.94 3.85
N ARG A 225 30.39 5.99 2.93
CA ARG A 225 29.86 6.28 1.61
C ARG A 225 28.39 6.67 1.71
N PRO A 226 27.92 7.59 0.83
CA PRO A 226 26.51 7.94 0.78
C PRO A 226 25.66 6.72 0.51
N LYS A 227 24.53 6.62 1.23
CA LYS A 227 23.54 5.54 1.09
C LYS A 227 22.22 6.12 0.63
N THR A 228 21.51 5.37 -0.18
CA THR A 228 20.17 5.73 -0.70
C THR A 228 19.23 4.56 -0.50
N SER A 229 18.09 4.78 0.12
CA SER A 229 16.95 3.88 0.06
C SER A 229 16.00 4.41 -1.01
N LEU A 230 15.41 3.52 -1.78
CA LEU A 230 14.48 3.85 -2.86
C LEU A 230 13.07 3.51 -2.43
N LEU A 231 12.10 4.26 -2.95
CA LEU A 231 10.71 3.86 -3.01
C LEU A 231 10.46 3.29 -4.40
N VAL A 232 10.15 2.02 -4.48
CA VAL A 232 9.89 1.32 -5.75
C VAL A 232 8.45 0.82 -5.78
N PRO A 233 7.77 0.86 -6.94
CA PRO A 233 6.42 0.32 -7.03
C PRO A 233 6.38 -1.15 -6.59
N PHE A 234 5.46 -1.45 -5.67
CA PHE A 234 5.17 -2.81 -5.23
C PHE A 234 4.02 -3.37 -6.06
N TRP A 235 4.38 -4.19 -7.06
CA TRP A 235 3.41 -4.80 -7.95
C TRP A 235 2.98 -6.16 -7.40
N CYS A 236 1.75 -6.27 -6.89
CA CYS A 236 1.21 -7.51 -6.34
C CYS A 236 1.30 -8.68 -7.32
N MET A 237 1.01 -8.42 -8.61
CA MET A 237 1.04 -9.44 -9.65
C MET A 237 2.43 -10.05 -9.89
N GLN A 238 3.51 -9.37 -9.51
CA GLN A 238 4.86 -9.95 -9.60
C GLN A 238 5.11 -11.01 -8.53
N LEU A 239 4.38 -10.93 -7.42
CA LEU A 239 4.49 -11.87 -6.31
C LEU A 239 3.49 -13.03 -6.41
N ILE A 240 2.44 -12.88 -7.20
CA ILE A 240 1.47 -13.94 -7.47
C ILE A 240 2.07 -14.87 -8.55
N PRO A 241 2.11 -16.18 -8.35
CA PRO A 241 2.56 -17.12 -9.37
C PRO A 241 1.72 -17.00 -10.65
N ASP A 242 2.36 -17.12 -11.82
CA ASP A 242 1.63 -17.28 -13.08
C ASP A 242 0.99 -18.68 -13.11
N MET A 243 -0.27 -18.72 -12.72
CA MET A 243 -1.04 -19.96 -12.57
C MET A 243 -1.75 -20.37 -13.86
N GLY A 244 -1.51 -19.67 -14.97
CA GLY A 244 -2.24 -19.90 -16.22
C GLY A 244 -3.71 -19.50 -16.14
N SER A 245 -4.47 -19.77 -17.20
CA SER A 245 -5.90 -19.37 -17.30
C SER A 245 -6.85 -20.16 -16.36
N ASN A 246 -6.37 -21.20 -15.68
CA ASN A 246 -7.17 -22.08 -14.80
C ASN A 246 -6.73 -22.05 -13.34
N TRP A 247 -6.03 -21.01 -12.90
CA TRP A 247 -5.45 -20.94 -11.55
C TRP A 247 -6.49 -21.10 -10.43
N LEU A 248 -7.74 -20.68 -10.64
CA LEU A 248 -8.84 -20.88 -9.68
C LEU A 248 -9.19 -22.38 -9.48
N ALA A 249 -8.82 -23.25 -10.42
CA ALA A 249 -9.08 -24.69 -10.32
C ALA A 249 -7.92 -25.47 -9.67
N ASP A 250 -6.72 -24.89 -9.59
CA ASP A 250 -5.48 -25.57 -9.16
C ASP A 250 -5.03 -25.18 -7.74
N VAL A 251 -5.80 -24.36 -7.04
CA VAL A 251 -5.44 -23.83 -5.68
C VAL A 251 -5.34 -24.95 -4.64
N SER A 252 -5.93 -26.12 -4.89
CA SER A 252 -5.81 -27.31 -4.04
C SER A 252 -4.38 -27.89 -3.95
N ALA A 253 -3.44 -27.38 -4.75
CA ALA A 253 -2.05 -27.84 -4.79
C ALA A 253 -1.11 -27.16 -3.78
N PHE A 254 -1.57 -26.10 -3.08
CA PHE A 254 -0.75 -25.41 -2.08
C PHE A 254 -1.11 -25.85 -0.66
N PRO A 255 -0.24 -26.58 0.04
CA PRO A 255 -0.47 -26.93 1.44
C PRO A 255 -0.31 -25.70 2.32
N VAL A 256 -1.42 -25.13 2.76
CA VAL A 256 -1.48 -23.94 3.62
C VAL A 256 -1.21 -24.26 5.09
N SER A 257 -1.17 -25.55 5.45
CA SER A 257 -1.02 -26.06 6.83
C SER A 257 0.27 -25.64 7.56
N TRP A 258 1.26 -25.12 6.87
CA TRP A 258 2.54 -24.72 7.45
C TRP A 258 2.66 -23.24 7.84
N TRP A 259 1.75 -22.38 7.37
CA TRP A 259 1.70 -20.95 7.74
C TRP A 259 1.44 -20.75 9.25
N TRP A 260 0.42 -21.43 9.81
CA TRP A 260 0.05 -21.29 11.22
C TRP A 260 1.02 -21.92 12.23
N SER A 261 1.78 -22.93 11.83
CA SER A 261 2.71 -23.61 12.73
C SER A 261 4.00 -22.84 12.99
N ALA A 262 4.33 -21.85 12.18
CA ALA A 262 5.54 -21.05 12.32
C ALA A 262 5.38 -19.82 13.23
N HIS A 263 4.13 -19.44 13.60
CA HIS A 263 3.81 -18.21 14.34
C HIS A 263 3.01 -18.44 15.62
N LYS A 264 3.08 -19.67 16.21
CA LYS A 264 2.60 -19.97 17.57
C LYS A 264 3.70 -19.96 18.58
#